data_14a616bd61db299184dedbb64c0a6c5c
#
_entry.id   14a616bd61db299184dedbb64c0a6c5c
#
_cell.length_a   1.000
_cell.length_b   1.000
_cell.length_c   1.000
_cell.angle_alpha   90.00
_cell.angle_beta   90.00
_cell.angle_gamma   90.00
#
_symmetry.space_group_name_H-M   'P 1'
#
loop_
_entity.id
_entity.type
_entity.pdbx_description
1 polymer ?
#
loop_
_entity_poly.entity_id
_entity_poly.type
_entity_poly.pdbx_seq_one_letter_code
_entity_poly.pdbx_strand_id
1 'polypeptide(L)'
;FLSNDGTTYTKMKSPFAKSPMKNIFPEDIIYEHLIHNILFPSTKYRFIGISEDVQGIRIVLQQKNISCMFGVPSQKAIDEYMTNVLGLTKENEYFYGNDYFSITDVSNMSDNVLCDSDGRLYFIDPIIKLKKSALEVWEYLYQTKCI
;
A
#
# COMPACT_ATOMS: atom_id res chain seq x y z
N PHE A 1 -4.40 -9.05 12.43
CA PHE A 1 -5.38 -10.03 12.93
C PHE A 1 -6.58 -10.10 11.98
N LEU A 2 -7.02 -11.31 11.65
CA LEU A 2 -8.27 -11.54 10.91
C LEU A 2 -9.45 -11.36 11.88
N SER A 3 -10.53 -10.70 11.44
CA SER A 3 -11.77 -10.59 12.21
C SER A 3 -12.44 -11.97 12.37
N ASN A 4 -13.27 -12.13 13.41
CA ASN A 4 -13.96 -13.41 13.68
C ASN A 4 -14.88 -13.86 12.54
N ASP A 5 -15.43 -12.92 11.76
CA ASP A 5 -16.27 -13.18 10.59
C ASP A 5 -15.44 -13.38 9.29
N GLY A 6 -14.12 -13.27 9.36
CA GLY A 6 -13.23 -13.43 8.23
C GLY A 6 -13.27 -12.31 7.18
N THR A 7 -13.98 -11.21 7.45
CA THR A 7 -14.21 -10.15 6.44
C THR A 7 -13.15 -9.07 6.39
N THR A 8 -12.40 -8.88 7.48
CA THR A 8 -11.41 -7.80 7.59
C THR A 8 -10.13 -8.24 8.27
N TYR A 9 -9.03 -7.63 7.88
CA TYR A 9 -7.74 -7.69 8.59
C TYR A 9 -7.49 -6.40 9.36
N THR A 10 -7.12 -6.55 10.64
CA THR A 10 -6.62 -5.45 11.47
C THR A 10 -5.10 -5.51 11.52
N LYS A 11 -4.46 -4.40 11.17
CA LYS A 11 -3.01 -4.22 11.19
C LYS A 11 -2.64 -3.16 12.23
N MET A 12 -1.58 -3.41 13.00
CA MET A 12 -1.01 -2.44 13.91
C MET A 12 0.37 -2.03 13.40
N LYS A 13 0.55 -0.75 13.12
CA LYS A 13 1.81 -0.17 12.65
C LYS A 13 2.43 0.66 13.79
N SER A 14 3.68 0.37 14.13
CA SER A 14 4.44 1.16 15.09
C SER A 14 5.15 2.30 14.36
N PRO A 15 4.91 3.57 14.72
CA PRO A 15 5.64 4.70 14.15
C PRO A 15 7.11 4.72 14.59
N PHE A 16 7.44 3.98 15.64
CA PHE A 16 8.78 3.90 16.23
C PHE A 16 9.48 2.57 15.92
N ALA A 17 8.97 1.79 14.97
CA ALA A 17 9.66 0.58 14.53
C ALA A 17 11.05 0.97 14.04
N LYS A 18 12.05 0.51 14.78
CA LYS A 18 13.46 0.85 14.62
C LYS A 18 13.94 0.51 13.20
N SER A 19 13.81 1.48 12.31
CA SER A 19 14.69 1.53 11.15
C SER A 19 15.87 2.42 11.52
N PRO A 20 17.11 1.93 11.50
CA PRO A 20 18.27 2.75 11.81
C PRO A 20 18.48 3.90 10.81
N MET A 21 17.64 4.04 9.79
CA MET A 21 17.83 4.96 8.67
C MET A 21 16.72 6.00 8.47
N LYS A 22 15.66 6.05 9.28
CA LYS A 22 14.61 7.07 9.12
C LYS A 22 13.99 7.44 10.46
N ASN A 23 13.95 8.74 10.73
CA ASN A 23 12.98 9.32 11.64
C ASN A 23 11.60 9.17 10.99
N ILE A 24 10.86 8.12 11.34
CA ILE A 24 9.49 7.92 10.87
C ILE A 24 8.59 8.67 11.86
N PHE A 25 7.94 9.71 11.40
CA PHE A 25 6.92 10.40 12.18
C PHE A 25 5.59 9.65 12.09
N PRO A 26 4.74 9.69 13.12
CA PRO A 26 3.41 9.05 13.10
C PRO A 26 2.54 9.47 11.89
N GLU A 27 2.63 10.73 11.52
CA GLU A 27 1.93 11.28 10.36
C GLU A 27 2.38 10.65 9.04
N ASP A 28 3.63 10.23 8.90
CA ASP A 28 4.12 9.57 7.68
C ASP A 28 3.38 8.26 7.42
N ILE A 29 3.10 7.49 8.47
CA ILE A 29 2.32 6.25 8.35
C ILE A 29 0.91 6.55 7.85
N ILE A 30 0.28 7.59 8.38
CA ILE A 30 -1.07 7.99 7.96
C ILE A 30 -1.05 8.41 6.48
N TYR A 31 -0.09 9.25 6.08
CA TYR A 31 0.03 9.69 4.69
C TYR A 31 0.32 8.54 3.73
N GLU A 32 1.20 7.62 4.07
CA GLU A 32 1.47 6.43 3.24
C GLU A 32 0.19 5.63 2.98
N HIS A 33 -0.66 5.46 3.99
CA HIS A 33 -1.93 4.73 3.85
C HIS A 33 -2.99 5.52 3.10
N LEU A 34 -3.01 6.84 3.23
CA LEU A 34 -3.85 7.70 2.40
C LEU A 34 -3.43 7.63 0.92
N ILE A 35 -2.13 7.65 0.65
CA ILE A 35 -1.57 7.48 -0.70
C ILE A 35 -1.92 6.10 -1.26
N HIS A 36 -1.77 5.04 -0.44
CA HIS A 36 -2.22 3.69 -0.83
C HIS A 36 -3.70 3.70 -1.24
N ASN A 37 -4.56 4.35 -0.48
CA ASN A 37 -6.00 4.39 -0.75
C ASN A 37 -6.35 5.10 -2.06
N ILE A 38 -5.52 6.03 -2.51
CA ILE A 38 -5.67 6.69 -3.81
C ILE A 38 -5.24 5.76 -4.94
N LEU A 39 -4.09 5.11 -4.78
CA LEU A 39 -3.49 4.26 -5.80
C LEU A 39 -4.21 2.92 -5.94
N PHE A 40 -4.69 2.37 -4.83
CA PHE A 40 -5.29 1.03 -4.74
C PHE A 40 -6.67 1.07 -4.06
N PRO A 41 -7.68 1.70 -4.70
CA PRO A 41 -8.98 1.93 -4.07
C PRO A 41 -9.76 0.66 -3.72
N SER A 42 -9.47 -0.47 -4.36
CA SER A 42 -10.11 -1.76 -4.06
C SER A 42 -9.61 -2.41 -2.76
N THR A 43 -8.47 -1.97 -2.26
CA THR A 43 -7.82 -2.51 -1.05
C THR A 43 -7.57 -1.44 0.02
N LYS A 44 -8.47 -0.45 0.09
CA LYS A 44 -8.36 0.68 1.02
C LYS A 44 -8.17 0.25 2.46
N TYR A 45 -7.31 0.98 3.13
CA TYR A 45 -7.21 0.98 4.59
C TYR A 45 -8.23 1.93 5.21
N ARG A 46 -8.80 1.52 6.34
CA ARG A 46 -9.59 2.37 7.22
C ARG A 46 -8.79 2.62 8.49
N PHE A 47 -8.60 3.87 8.86
CA PHE A 47 -8.03 4.23 10.15
C PHE A 47 -9.07 3.93 11.25
N ILE A 48 -8.67 3.12 12.24
CA ILE A 48 -9.53 2.72 13.37
C ILE A 48 -9.23 3.58 14.58
N GLY A 49 -7.96 3.84 14.85
CA GLY A 49 -7.54 4.61 16.00
C GLY A 49 -6.08 4.42 16.36
N ILE A 50 -5.77 4.79 17.59
CA ILE A 50 -4.46 4.67 18.18
C ILE A 50 -4.58 3.73 19.38
N SER A 51 -3.65 2.81 19.50
CA SER A 51 -3.50 1.91 20.65
C SER A 51 -2.16 2.18 21.33
N GLU A 52 -2.13 2.08 22.64
CA GLU A 52 -0.92 2.18 23.43
C GLU A 52 -0.74 0.89 24.23
N ASP A 53 0.46 0.34 24.21
CA ASP A 53 0.86 -0.80 25.01
C ASP A 53 2.26 -0.57 25.61
N VAL A 54 2.80 -1.59 26.29
CA VAL A 54 4.15 -1.53 26.89
C VAL A 54 5.28 -1.28 25.87
N GLN A 55 5.01 -1.48 24.60
CA GLN A 55 5.95 -1.25 23.50
C GLN A 55 5.79 0.13 22.85
N GLY A 56 4.77 0.90 23.26
CA GLY A 56 4.50 2.25 22.79
C GLY A 56 3.22 2.41 21.97
N ILE A 57 3.12 3.54 21.29
CA ILE A 57 1.96 3.92 20.49
C ILE A 57 1.95 3.16 19.17
N ARG A 58 0.77 2.70 18.78
CA ARG A 58 0.51 2.02 17.51
C ARG A 58 -0.67 2.63 16.78
N ILE A 59 -0.54 2.76 15.47
CA ILE A 59 -1.64 3.13 14.59
C ILE A 59 -2.38 1.86 14.19
N VAL A 60 -3.68 1.84 14.41
CA VAL A 60 -4.54 0.69 14.13
C VAL A 60 -5.31 0.95 12.83
N LEU A 61 -5.09 0.08 11.87
CA LEU A 61 -5.66 0.12 10.54
C LEU A 61 -6.47 -1.14 10.26
N GLN A 62 -7.50 -1.01 9.46
CA GLN A 62 -8.30 -2.13 9.00
C GLN A 62 -8.36 -2.16 7.48
N GLN A 63 -8.28 -3.35 6.91
CA GLN A 63 -8.37 -3.59 5.48
C GLN A 63 -9.34 -4.74 5.23
N LYS A 64 -10.14 -4.63 4.16
CA LYS A 64 -11.02 -5.73 3.74
C LYS A 64 -10.19 -6.98 3.42
N ASN A 65 -10.66 -8.13 3.88
CA ASN A 65 -10.09 -9.40 3.46
C ASN A 65 -10.47 -9.68 1.99
N ILE A 66 -9.46 -9.90 1.17
CA ILE A 66 -9.63 -10.31 -0.23
C ILE A 66 -9.53 -11.84 -0.26
N SER A 67 -10.67 -12.50 -0.16
CA SER A 67 -10.75 -13.97 -0.06
C SER A 67 -10.91 -14.68 -1.40
N CYS A 68 -11.18 -13.96 -2.49
CA CYS A 68 -11.40 -14.53 -3.81
C CYS A 68 -10.09 -14.68 -4.61
N MET A 69 -9.14 -15.40 -4.04
CA MET A 69 -7.88 -15.68 -4.72
C MET A 69 -8.06 -16.70 -5.83
N PHE A 70 -7.65 -16.36 -7.04
CA PHE A 70 -7.70 -17.23 -8.21
C PHE A 70 -6.30 -17.44 -8.82
N GLY A 71 -5.32 -17.72 -7.95
CA GLY A 71 -3.96 -17.97 -8.36
C GLY A 71 -3.05 -16.73 -8.26
N VAL A 72 -1.80 -16.91 -8.70
CA VAL A 72 -0.78 -15.88 -8.70
C VAL A 72 -0.89 -15.07 -9.98
N PRO A 73 -0.96 -13.73 -9.91
CA PRO A 73 -0.98 -12.92 -11.13
C PRO A 73 0.34 -13.03 -11.89
N SER A 74 0.31 -12.91 -13.21
CA SER A 74 1.53 -12.86 -14.00
C SER A 74 2.30 -11.56 -13.76
N GLN A 75 3.63 -11.62 -13.86
CA GLN A 75 4.45 -10.41 -13.76
C GLN A 75 4.06 -9.38 -14.84
N LYS A 76 3.72 -9.86 -16.04
CA LYS A 76 3.25 -9.00 -17.12
C LYS A 76 2.00 -8.21 -16.75
N ALA A 77 1.01 -8.85 -16.11
CA ALA A 77 -0.21 -8.17 -15.66
C ALA A 77 0.09 -7.09 -14.61
N ILE A 78 1.03 -7.37 -13.69
CA ILE A 78 1.49 -6.39 -12.70
C ILE A 78 2.20 -5.22 -13.40
N ASP A 79 3.13 -5.49 -14.31
CA ASP A 79 3.84 -4.47 -15.09
C ASP A 79 2.86 -3.55 -15.84
N GLU A 80 1.89 -4.14 -16.54
CA GLU A 80 0.85 -3.41 -17.27
C GLU A 80 -0.01 -2.52 -16.36
N TYR A 81 -0.37 -3.01 -15.18
CA TYR A 81 -1.11 -2.20 -14.21
C TYR A 81 -0.29 -1.01 -13.72
N MET A 82 0.95 -1.24 -13.31
CA MET A 82 1.83 -0.19 -12.81
C MET A 82 2.13 0.87 -13.86
N THR A 83 2.36 0.46 -15.12
CA THR A 83 2.71 1.40 -16.19
C THR A 83 1.50 2.04 -16.85
N ASN A 84 0.45 1.29 -17.17
CA ASN A 84 -0.67 1.80 -17.96
C ASN A 84 -1.79 2.39 -17.09
N VAL A 85 -2.03 1.83 -15.89
CA VAL A 85 -3.08 2.32 -14.99
C VAL A 85 -2.54 3.41 -14.06
N LEU A 86 -1.38 3.16 -13.43
CA LEU A 86 -0.80 4.13 -12.50
C LEU A 86 0.13 5.16 -13.18
N GLY A 87 0.55 4.91 -14.42
CA GLY A 87 1.44 5.81 -15.16
C GLY A 87 2.86 5.85 -14.61
N LEU A 88 3.32 4.78 -13.96
CA LEU A 88 4.65 4.67 -13.39
C LEU A 88 5.64 4.12 -14.42
N THR A 89 6.92 4.42 -14.24
CA THR A 89 8.01 3.81 -15.00
C THR A 89 8.57 2.63 -14.24
N LYS A 90 8.84 1.52 -14.93
CA LYS A 90 9.56 0.40 -14.35
C LYS A 90 11.04 0.78 -14.23
N GLU A 91 11.49 1.07 -13.01
CA GLU A 91 12.85 1.53 -12.72
C GLU A 91 13.86 0.37 -12.73
N ASN A 92 13.42 -0.81 -12.31
CA ASN A 92 14.15 -2.08 -12.41
C ASN A 92 13.17 -3.25 -12.30
N GLU A 93 13.68 -4.48 -12.15
CA GLU A 93 12.84 -5.70 -12.11
C GLU A 93 11.73 -5.67 -11.05
N TYR A 94 11.95 -4.96 -9.93
CA TYR A 94 11.06 -4.98 -8.76
C TYR A 94 10.54 -3.60 -8.32
N PHE A 95 10.89 -2.53 -9.05
CA PHE A 95 10.58 -1.16 -8.67
C PHE A 95 9.84 -0.44 -9.79
N TYR A 96 8.77 0.25 -9.42
CA TYR A 96 8.00 1.15 -10.29
C TYR A 96 7.94 2.51 -9.63
N GLY A 97 8.13 3.58 -10.38
CA GLY A 97 8.11 4.90 -9.76
C GLY A 97 8.01 6.05 -10.73
N ASN A 98 8.02 7.24 -10.15
CA ASN A 98 8.12 8.53 -10.79
C ASN A 98 8.97 9.47 -9.92
N ASP A 99 8.93 10.77 -10.16
CA ASP A 99 9.69 11.75 -9.38
C ASP A 99 9.18 11.93 -7.94
N TYR A 100 7.97 11.46 -7.62
CA TYR A 100 7.30 11.67 -6.34
C TYR A 100 7.39 10.48 -5.40
N PHE A 101 7.27 9.26 -5.93
CA PHE A 101 7.29 8.03 -5.12
C PHE A 101 7.71 6.82 -5.94
N SER A 102 8.04 5.74 -5.25
CA SER A 102 8.23 4.42 -5.84
C SER A 102 7.40 3.37 -5.11
N ILE A 103 7.03 2.32 -5.84
CA ILE A 103 6.31 1.15 -5.33
C ILE A 103 7.19 -0.07 -5.49
N THR A 104 7.28 -0.85 -4.43
CA THR A 104 8.04 -2.11 -4.38
C THR A 104 7.23 -3.20 -3.71
N ASP A 105 7.75 -4.42 -3.69
CA ASP A 105 7.12 -5.59 -3.09
C ASP A 105 5.78 -5.98 -3.76
N VAL A 106 5.74 -5.83 -5.07
CA VAL A 106 4.57 -6.09 -5.92
C VAL A 106 4.90 -7.01 -7.09
N SER A 107 5.81 -7.96 -6.89
CA SER A 107 6.13 -8.97 -7.90
C SER A 107 5.15 -10.16 -7.85
N ASN A 108 5.17 -10.99 -8.88
CA ASN A 108 4.42 -12.26 -8.92
C ASN A 108 4.92 -13.29 -7.89
N MET A 109 6.05 -13.02 -7.25
CA MET A 109 6.59 -13.82 -6.14
C MET A 109 6.24 -13.25 -4.76
N SER A 110 5.59 -12.09 -4.73
CA SER A 110 5.14 -11.43 -3.51
C SER A 110 3.73 -11.88 -3.16
N ASP A 111 3.46 -12.09 -1.87
CA ASP A 111 2.11 -12.36 -1.36
C ASP A 111 1.22 -11.11 -1.33
N ASN A 112 1.73 -9.97 -1.77
CA ASN A 112 1.06 -8.67 -1.70
C ASN A 112 0.19 -8.36 -2.92
N VAL A 113 0.22 -9.18 -3.97
CA VAL A 113 -0.63 -9.01 -5.15
C VAL A 113 -1.46 -10.26 -5.36
N LEU A 114 -2.77 -10.08 -5.35
CA LEU A 114 -3.76 -11.14 -5.56
C LEU A 114 -4.50 -10.88 -6.86
N CYS A 115 -5.07 -11.92 -7.46
CA CYS A 115 -5.98 -11.75 -8.58
C CYS A 115 -7.27 -12.57 -8.39
N ASP A 116 -8.38 -12.07 -8.94
CA ASP A 116 -9.65 -12.81 -9.00
C ASP A 116 -9.78 -13.59 -10.30
N SER A 117 -10.90 -14.29 -10.45
CA SER A 117 -11.21 -15.09 -11.65
C SER A 117 -11.33 -14.28 -12.95
N ASP A 118 -11.58 -12.97 -12.83
CA ASP A 118 -11.67 -12.06 -13.96
C ASP A 118 -10.32 -11.41 -14.31
N GLY A 119 -9.24 -11.79 -13.58
CA GLY A 119 -7.90 -11.25 -13.75
C GLY A 119 -7.68 -9.86 -13.13
N ARG A 120 -8.64 -9.40 -12.31
CA ARG A 120 -8.49 -8.12 -11.60
C ARG A 120 -7.45 -8.26 -10.49
N LEU A 121 -6.54 -7.29 -10.41
CA LEU A 121 -5.47 -7.26 -9.41
C LEU A 121 -5.88 -6.52 -8.14
N TYR A 122 -5.41 -7.03 -7.01
CA TYR A 122 -5.60 -6.48 -5.67
C TYR A 122 -4.24 -6.36 -4.98
N PHE A 123 -3.82 -5.14 -4.69
CA PHE A 123 -2.55 -4.84 -4.03
C PHE A 123 -2.80 -4.63 -2.54
N ILE A 124 -2.47 -5.60 -1.70
CA ILE A 124 -2.87 -5.61 -0.29
C ILE A 124 -1.87 -4.96 0.66
N ASP A 125 -0.59 -5.05 0.38
CA ASP A 125 0.44 -4.44 1.25
C ASP A 125 1.70 -4.02 0.47
N PRO A 126 1.56 -3.28 -0.64
CA PRO A 126 2.71 -2.78 -1.37
C PRO A 126 3.52 -1.80 -0.51
N ILE A 127 4.82 -1.77 -0.71
CA ILE A 127 5.68 -0.78 -0.06
C ILE A 127 5.74 0.46 -0.94
N ILE A 128 5.26 1.59 -0.41
CA ILE A 128 5.31 2.90 -1.05
C ILE A 128 6.42 3.72 -0.39
N LYS A 129 7.42 4.11 -1.17
CA LYS A 129 8.51 4.97 -0.71
C LYS A 129 8.37 6.36 -1.31
N LEU A 130 8.26 7.36 -0.45
CA LEU A 130 8.15 8.75 -0.87
C LEU A 130 9.53 9.29 -1.27
N LYS A 131 9.61 9.95 -2.41
CA LYS A 131 10.80 10.66 -2.92
C LYS A 131 10.72 12.16 -2.63
N LYS A 132 9.52 12.64 -2.31
CA LYS A 132 9.18 14.01 -1.90
C LYS A 132 8.48 13.99 -0.56
N SER A 133 8.18 15.14 0.01
CA SER A 133 7.37 15.21 1.23
C SER A 133 5.99 14.59 1.00
N ALA A 134 5.38 14.06 2.06
CA ALA A 134 4.06 13.46 1.98
C ALA A 134 3.01 14.43 1.41
N LEU A 135 3.11 15.70 1.78
CA LEU A 135 2.21 16.74 1.26
C LEU A 135 2.38 16.95 -0.24
N GLU A 136 3.62 17.04 -0.74
CA GLU A 136 3.89 17.19 -2.18
C GLU A 136 3.37 16.00 -2.99
N VAL A 137 3.55 14.77 -2.46
CA VAL A 137 3.02 13.55 -3.10
C VAL A 137 1.49 13.56 -3.10
N TRP A 138 0.87 13.97 -1.99
CA TRP A 138 -0.57 14.10 -1.88
C TRP A 138 -1.13 15.12 -2.89
N GLU A 139 -0.55 16.31 -2.97
CA GLU A 139 -0.95 17.36 -3.92
C GLU A 139 -0.80 16.90 -5.37
N TYR A 140 0.30 16.24 -5.71
CA TYR A 140 0.51 15.64 -7.03
C TYR A 140 -0.60 14.65 -7.39
N LEU A 141 -0.90 13.72 -6.49
CA LEU A 141 -1.93 12.71 -6.73
C LEU A 141 -3.33 13.33 -6.81
N TYR A 142 -3.61 14.33 -5.99
CA TYR A 142 -4.87 15.06 -6.03
C TYR A 142 -5.09 15.74 -7.37
N GLN A 143 -4.06 16.37 -7.94
CA GLN A 143 -4.13 17.04 -9.24
C GLN A 143 -4.20 16.04 -10.41
N THR A 144 -3.49 14.91 -10.33
CA THR A 144 -3.38 13.99 -11.47
C THR A 144 -4.44 12.90 -11.49
N LYS A 145 -5.01 12.53 -10.35
CA LYS A 145 -6.01 11.47 -10.23
C LYS A 145 -7.45 11.99 -10.11
N CYS A 146 -7.66 13.30 -10.17
CA CYS A 146 -8.98 13.91 -10.06
C CYS A 146 -9.80 13.43 -8.85
N ILE A 147 -9.15 13.43 -7.71
CA ILE A 147 -9.76 12.97 -6.47
C ILE A 147 -10.72 14.03 -5.93
#